data_d6b7899584b38528b64aca94edde5557
#
_entry.id   d6b7899584b38528b64aca94edde5557
#
_cell.length_a   1.000
_cell.length_b   1.000
_cell.length_c   1.000
_cell.angle_alpha   90.00
_cell.angle_beta   90.00
_cell.angle_gamma   90.00
#
_symmetry.space_group_name_H-M   'P 1'
#
loop_
_entity.id
_entity.type
_entity.pdbx_description
1 polymer ?
#
loop_
_entity_poly.entity_id
_entity_poly.type
_entity_poly.pdbx_seq_one_letter_code
_entity_poly.pdbx_strand_id
1 'polypeptide(L)'
;MSADRSEPAARTTPAGSAGPTGSPGPTAPAGSAEPTDSLPACEARSGVGAGATLEPDGRVTVAVITRDRRASLLRTLDRLAALPERSAVVVVDNGSTDASSAAARAHPVGARALYPGRNTGALGRNLAVRQAITPYVAFSDDDSWWAPGALATAADLFDAHPRLGLLAARTLVGPEQSDDPLNAVLADSPLPPEPDLPGRPVLGFLGCAAVVRRRAFLGVGGYHRLLFFGAEETLLAYDLAAAGWGLAYVPALIAHHHPAAGHRPGRTSVVRRNALLTDWLRRPLPVALRHTARLAAEAAHAEPGAAAALRGALVRLPAALARRRPLPPPVEHSVRLLEAGRRTTVKGARATGYEA
;
A
#
# COMPACT_ATOMS: atom_id res chain seq x y z
N MET A 1 -24.00 -51.32 33.20
CA MET A 1 -25.34 -51.10 33.80
C MET A 1 -25.82 -49.81 33.16
N SER A 2 -26.56 -49.95 32.19
CA SER A 2 -28.01 -49.77 31.94
C SER A 2 -28.27 -48.27 31.66
N ALA A 3 -28.47 -47.88 30.42
CA ALA A 3 -29.72 -47.91 29.64
C ALA A 3 -30.66 -46.81 30.17
N ASP A 4 -31.27 -45.91 29.38
CA ASP A 4 -32.22 -46.13 28.29
C ASP A 4 -32.56 -44.76 27.70
N ARG A 5 -32.57 -44.57 26.40
CA ARG A 5 -33.67 -44.38 25.42
C ARG A 5 -34.81 -43.40 25.81
N SER A 6 -35.05 -42.43 24.95
CA SER A 6 -36.22 -42.42 24.04
C SER A 6 -36.38 -41.08 23.28
N GLU A 7 -36.37 -41.14 21.98
CA GLU A 7 -37.16 -40.35 20.99
C GLU A 7 -38.62 -40.83 20.99
N PRO A 8 -39.65 -40.30 20.21
CA PRO A 8 -39.62 -39.37 19.09
C PRO A 8 -40.90 -38.52 18.86
N ALA A 9 -41.00 -37.99 17.63
CA ALA A 9 -42.19 -37.65 16.84
C ALA A 9 -42.75 -36.23 16.94
N ALA A 10 -43.18 -35.54 15.96
CA ALA A 10 -43.41 -35.56 14.51
C ALA A 10 -44.49 -34.54 14.14
N ARG A 11 -44.27 -33.89 12.96
CA ARG A 11 -45.27 -33.35 12.01
C ARG A 11 -46.26 -32.25 12.43
N THR A 12 -46.35 -31.19 11.64
CA THR A 12 -47.27 -31.04 10.50
C THR A 12 -47.14 -29.69 9.79
N THR A 13 -47.06 -29.69 8.49
CA THR A 13 -47.47 -28.63 7.54
C THR A 13 -48.99 -28.68 7.31
N PRO A 14 -49.66 -27.61 6.78
CA PRO A 14 -49.86 -27.37 5.35
C PRO A 14 -49.92 -25.89 4.95
N ALA A 15 -49.52 -25.44 3.81
CA ALA A 15 -50.08 -25.39 2.45
C ALA A 15 -51.24 -24.38 2.20
N GLY A 16 -51.10 -23.61 1.13
CA GLY A 16 -52.14 -22.90 0.40
C GLY A 16 -51.87 -21.38 0.27
N SER A 17 -52.01 -20.70 -0.83
CA SER A 17 -52.26 -20.92 -2.26
C SER A 17 -52.35 -19.53 -2.91
N ALA A 18 -51.98 -19.48 -4.20
CA ALA A 18 -52.52 -18.62 -5.26
C ALA A 18 -52.13 -17.14 -5.42
N GLY A 19 -51.51 -16.84 -6.58
CA GLY A 19 -51.48 -15.52 -7.23
C GLY A 19 -52.82 -15.14 -7.89
N PRO A 20 -52.96 -14.19 -8.80
CA PRO A 20 -52.19 -14.09 -10.07
C PRO A 20 -52.00 -12.65 -10.66
N THR A 21 -51.20 -12.58 -11.75
CA THR A 21 -51.32 -11.82 -13.02
C THR A 21 -51.34 -10.29 -13.07
N GLY A 22 -50.53 -9.79 -14.00
CA GLY A 22 -50.77 -8.51 -14.67
C GLY A 22 -49.54 -7.82 -15.28
N SER A 23 -49.09 -8.24 -16.49
CA SER A 23 -48.39 -7.34 -17.42
C SER A 23 -49.45 -6.56 -18.26
N PRO A 24 -49.08 -5.35 -18.80
CA PRO A 24 -48.47 -5.27 -20.09
C PRO A 24 -47.43 -4.14 -20.28
N GLY A 25 -46.45 -4.33 -21.16
CA GLY A 25 -45.73 -3.27 -21.87
C GLY A 25 -46.53 -2.86 -23.11
N PRO A 26 -46.00 -2.14 -24.11
CA PRO A 26 -44.70 -1.47 -24.29
C PRO A 26 -44.86 -0.03 -24.79
N THR A 27 -43.77 0.78 -24.91
CA THR A 27 -43.45 1.60 -26.11
C THR A 27 -42.18 2.40 -25.93
N ALA A 28 -41.25 2.22 -26.86
CA ALA A 28 -40.16 3.15 -27.13
C ALA A 28 -40.66 4.30 -28.01
N PRO A 29 -39.98 5.46 -28.05
CA PRO A 29 -39.16 5.67 -29.22
C PRO A 29 -37.77 6.28 -28.94
N ALA A 30 -36.93 6.15 -29.95
CA ALA A 30 -35.58 6.56 -30.11
C ALA A 30 -35.31 8.06 -29.86
N GLY A 31 -34.13 8.34 -29.27
CA GLY A 31 -33.52 9.65 -29.26
C GLY A 31 -32.02 9.44 -28.98
N SER A 32 -31.24 9.49 -30.08
CA SER A 32 -29.79 9.48 -30.07
C SER A 32 -29.24 10.71 -29.36
N ALA A 33 -28.51 10.52 -28.26
CA ALA A 33 -27.65 11.55 -27.72
C ALA A 33 -26.31 10.85 -27.35
N GLU A 34 -25.24 11.29 -27.99
CA GLU A 34 -23.88 10.91 -27.69
C GLU A 34 -23.54 11.26 -26.24
N PRO A 35 -22.82 10.38 -25.51
CA PRO A 35 -22.32 10.73 -24.19
C PRO A 35 -21.08 11.63 -24.36
N THR A 36 -21.21 12.90 -24.09
CA THR A 36 -20.08 13.77 -23.78
C THR A 36 -19.51 13.34 -22.45
N ASP A 37 -18.37 12.68 -22.52
CA ASP A 37 -17.54 12.28 -21.41
C ASP A 37 -16.88 13.52 -20.80
N SER A 38 -17.54 14.16 -19.85
CA SER A 38 -16.96 15.19 -19.01
C SER A 38 -17.01 14.70 -17.55
N LEU A 39 -15.89 14.11 -17.13
CA LEU A 39 -15.59 13.96 -15.71
C LEU A 39 -15.71 15.33 -15.03
N PRO A 40 -16.40 15.45 -13.88
CA PRO A 40 -16.40 16.70 -13.15
C PRO A 40 -14.96 17.02 -12.75
N ALA A 41 -14.44 18.12 -13.28
CA ALA A 41 -13.20 18.73 -12.84
C ALA A 41 -13.33 18.99 -11.35
N CYS A 42 -12.49 18.31 -10.55
CA CYS A 42 -12.28 18.66 -9.17
C CYS A 42 -11.60 20.02 -9.17
N GLU A 43 -12.41 21.09 -9.11
CA GLU A 43 -11.90 22.44 -8.97
C GLU A 43 -11.03 22.49 -7.71
N ALA A 44 -9.74 22.59 -7.93
CA ALA A 44 -8.82 22.96 -6.88
C ALA A 44 -9.32 24.27 -6.28
N ARG A 45 -9.75 24.24 -5.04
CA ARG A 45 -10.08 25.45 -4.27
C ARG A 45 -8.83 26.30 -4.12
N SER A 46 -8.50 27.05 -5.14
CA SER A 46 -7.55 28.17 -5.10
C SER A 46 -8.24 29.34 -4.43
N GLY A 47 -8.19 29.35 -3.11
CA GLY A 47 -8.78 30.39 -2.30
C GLY A 47 -8.29 30.28 -0.87
N VAL A 48 -6.95 30.29 -0.69
CA VAL A 48 -6.39 30.48 0.67
C VAL A 48 -6.43 31.98 0.94
N GLY A 49 -7.53 32.43 1.52
CA GLY A 49 -7.59 33.73 2.21
C GLY A 49 -6.59 33.70 3.36
N ALA A 50 -5.63 34.63 3.34
CA ALA A 50 -4.71 34.85 4.44
C ALA A 50 -5.51 35.11 5.72
N GLY A 51 -5.40 34.23 6.73
CA GLY A 51 -5.89 34.50 8.07
C GLY A 51 -6.75 33.45 8.78
N ALA A 52 -7.12 32.34 8.15
CA ALA A 52 -7.77 31.25 8.89
C ALA A 52 -6.71 30.38 9.59
N THR A 53 -6.64 30.43 10.90
CA THR A 53 -5.96 29.40 11.70
C THR A 53 -6.70 28.09 11.49
N LEU A 54 -6.20 27.24 10.59
CA LEU A 54 -6.76 25.90 10.40
C LEU A 54 -6.58 25.14 11.71
N GLU A 55 -7.69 24.69 12.29
CA GLU A 55 -7.65 23.73 13.40
C GLU A 55 -6.89 22.47 12.95
N PRO A 56 -6.09 21.85 13.85
CA PRO A 56 -5.35 20.64 13.51
C PRO A 56 -6.29 19.56 12.96
N ASP A 57 -5.97 19.00 11.80
CA ASP A 57 -6.72 17.84 11.30
C ASP A 57 -6.32 16.59 12.08
N GLY A 58 -7.08 16.30 13.14
CA GLY A 58 -6.84 15.18 14.05
C GLY A 58 -7.07 13.79 13.44
N ARG A 59 -7.36 13.67 12.11
CA ARG A 59 -7.70 12.38 11.48
C ARG A 59 -6.48 11.60 11.01
N VAL A 60 -5.31 12.22 10.85
CA VAL A 60 -4.09 11.58 10.30
C VAL A 60 -2.95 11.64 11.30
N THR A 61 -2.25 10.52 11.47
CA THR A 61 -0.92 10.45 12.12
C THR A 61 0.14 10.20 11.07
N VAL A 62 1.25 10.93 11.09
CA VAL A 62 2.42 10.64 10.25
C VAL A 62 3.34 9.68 10.99
N ALA A 63 3.62 8.53 10.37
CA ALA A 63 4.52 7.51 10.88
C ALA A 63 5.86 7.59 10.14
N VAL A 64 6.92 7.96 10.85
CA VAL A 64 8.28 8.08 10.32
C VAL A 64 9.13 6.93 10.84
N ILE A 65 9.89 6.26 9.96
CA ILE A 65 10.94 5.32 10.37
C ILE A 65 12.31 5.92 10.07
N THR A 66 13.27 5.67 10.96
CA THR A 66 14.65 6.15 10.79
C THR A 66 15.66 5.15 11.32
N ARG A 67 16.90 5.25 10.83
CA ARG A 67 18.06 4.58 11.41
C ARG A 67 19.35 5.28 11.00
N ASP A 68 20.13 5.75 12.01
CA ASP A 68 21.45 6.38 11.84
C ASP A 68 21.45 7.52 10.80
N ARG A 69 20.38 8.36 10.81
CA ARG A 69 20.17 9.46 9.87
C ARG A 69 19.58 10.72 10.55
N ARG A 70 20.16 11.07 11.70
CA ARG A 70 19.69 12.19 12.53
C ARG A 70 19.45 13.48 11.75
N ALA A 71 20.41 13.91 10.93
CA ALA A 71 20.30 15.18 10.21
C ALA A 71 19.15 15.15 9.16
N SER A 72 18.94 14.00 8.50
CA SER A 72 17.82 13.81 7.56
C SER A 72 16.48 13.83 8.28
N LEU A 73 16.39 13.09 9.39
CA LEU A 73 15.20 13.04 10.24
C LEU A 73 14.80 14.44 10.72
N LEU A 74 15.72 15.24 11.21
CA LEU A 74 15.41 16.60 11.68
C LEU A 74 14.84 17.45 10.56
N ARG A 75 15.43 17.44 9.36
CA ARG A 75 14.87 18.15 8.20
C ARG A 75 13.44 17.69 7.86
N THR A 76 13.18 16.38 7.91
CA THR A 76 11.84 15.82 7.68
C THR A 76 10.87 16.32 8.77
N LEU A 77 11.27 16.30 10.02
CA LEU A 77 10.43 16.81 11.12
C LEU A 77 10.14 18.30 11.00
N ASP A 78 11.11 19.12 10.55
CA ASP A 78 10.89 20.54 10.23
C ASP A 78 9.83 20.73 9.15
N ARG A 79 9.88 19.92 8.08
CA ARG A 79 8.90 19.94 7.00
C ARG A 79 7.50 19.52 7.48
N LEU A 80 7.42 18.50 8.33
CA LEU A 80 6.15 18.05 8.91
C LEU A 80 5.58 19.08 9.90
N ALA A 81 6.42 19.75 10.66
CA ALA A 81 6.00 20.83 11.58
C ALA A 81 5.42 22.04 10.84
N ALA A 82 5.86 22.30 9.61
CA ALA A 82 5.38 23.39 8.77
C ALA A 82 4.05 23.09 8.07
N LEU A 83 3.54 21.86 8.14
CA LEU A 83 2.27 21.52 7.50
C LEU A 83 1.08 22.18 8.23
N PRO A 84 0.11 22.73 7.46
CA PRO A 84 -1.08 23.35 8.04
C PRO A 84 -1.94 22.36 8.84
N GLU A 85 -1.93 21.08 8.48
CA GLU A 85 -2.70 20.02 9.14
C GLU A 85 -2.25 19.72 10.56
N ARG A 86 -1.01 20.07 10.93
CA ARG A 86 -0.43 19.81 12.26
C ARG A 86 -0.69 18.39 12.76
N SER A 87 -0.56 17.42 11.86
CA SER A 87 -0.80 16.02 12.17
C SER A 87 0.13 15.51 13.28
N ALA A 88 -0.37 14.61 14.11
CA ALA A 88 0.46 13.93 15.10
C ALA A 88 1.58 13.13 14.41
N VAL A 89 2.79 13.16 14.97
CA VAL A 89 3.96 12.47 14.41
C VAL A 89 4.43 11.37 15.35
N VAL A 90 4.59 10.16 14.81
CA VAL A 90 5.20 9.02 15.51
C VAL A 90 6.49 8.65 14.79
N VAL A 91 7.63 8.77 15.45
CA VAL A 91 8.93 8.36 14.93
C VAL A 91 9.31 7.01 15.52
N VAL A 92 9.68 6.04 14.68
CA VAL A 92 10.25 4.76 15.11
C VAL A 92 11.72 4.73 14.73
N ASP A 93 12.56 4.78 15.72
CA ASP A 93 14.01 4.68 15.58
C ASP A 93 14.44 3.21 15.61
N ASN A 94 14.84 2.71 14.46
CA ASN A 94 15.25 1.32 14.23
C ASN A 94 16.65 0.99 14.79
N GLY A 95 16.96 1.47 15.98
CA GLY A 95 18.22 1.15 16.67
C GLY A 95 19.38 2.02 16.21
N SER A 96 19.16 3.35 16.12
CA SER A 96 20.22 4.31 15.82
C SER A 96 21.24 4.43 16.95
N THR A 97 22.45 4.77 16.56
CA THR A 97 23.58 5.07 17.45
C THR A 97 23.97 6.57 17.43
N ASP A 98 23.38 7.34 16.53
CA ASP A 98 23.66 8.76 16.27
C ASP A 98 22.76 9.75 17.03
N ALA A 99 22.11 9.30 18.11
CA ALA A 99 21.16 10.07 18.90
C ALA A 99 19.89 10.54 18.15
N SER A 100 19.50 9.90 17.02
CA SER A 100 18.26 10.19 16.28
C SER A 100 17.03 10.17 17.19
N SER A 101 16.91 9.18 18.08
CA SER A 101 15.76 9.06 19.01
C SER A 101 15.66 10.23 19.99
N ALA A 102 16.79 10.68 20.53
CA ALA A 102 16.81 11.84 21.43
C ALA A 102 16.45 13.13 20.69
N ALA A 103 16.99 13.30 19.48
CA ALA A 103 16.68 14.44 18.62
C ALA A 103 15.19 14.51 18.24
N ALA A 104 14.57 13.38 17.91
CA ALA A 104 13.14 13.32 17.61
C ALA A 104 12.27 13.74 18.80
N ARG A 105 12.63 13.30 20.01
CA ARG A 105 11.90 13.67 21.24
C ARG A 105 12.01 15.14 21.59
N ALA A 106 13.17 15.75 21.33
CA ALA A 106 13.43 17.17 21.62
C ALA A 106 12.88 18.10 20.52
N HIS A 107 12.40 17.57 19.41
CA HIS A 107 11.98 18.39 18.28
C HIS A 107 10.64 19.10 18.55
N PRO A 108 10.49 20.39 18.16
CA PRO A 108 9.27 21.19 18.40
C PRO A 108 7.97 20.62 17.80
N VAL A 109 8.04 19.72 16.81
CA VAL A 109 6.87 19.03 16.25
C VAL A 109 6.13 18.18 17.28
N GLY A 110 6.74 17.90 18.43
CA GLY A 110 6.13 17.08 19.48
C GLY A 110 6.03 15.59 19.12
N ALA A 111 6.99 15.07 18.35
CA ALA A 111 6.96 13.69 17.90
C ALA A 111 7.03 12.68 19.05
N ARG A 112 6.15 11.68 19.01
CA ARG A 112 6.26 10.50 19.87
C ARG A 112 7.33 9.57 19.33
N ALA A 113 8.51 9.53 19.95
CA ALA A 113 9.60 8.65 19.54
C ALA A 113 9.54 7.29 20.22
N LEU A 114 9.56 6.22 19.42
CA LEU A 114 9.59 4.82 19.82
C LEU A 114 10.97 4.23 19.49
N TYR A 115 11.51 3.44 20.41
CA TYR A 115 12.81 2.80 20.26
C TYR A 115 12.70 1.29 20.56
N PRO A 116 12.59 0.43 19.54
CA PRO A 116 12.48 -1.02 19.75
C PRO A 116 13.79 -1.71 20.17
N GLY A 117 14.89 -0.97 20.35
CA GLY A 117 16.20 -1.49 20.76
C GLY A 117 16.96 -2.28 19.69
N ARG A 118 16.39 -2.41 18.49
CA ARG A 118 16.99 -3.14 17.36
C ARG A 118 16.42 -2.67 16.04
N ASN A 119 17.11 -2.97 14.94
CA ASN A 119 16.57 -2.75 13.62
C ASN A 119 15.45 -3.73 13.30
N THR A 120 14.24 -3.22 13.15
CA THR A 120 13.04 -3.98 12.79
C THR A 120 12.66 -3.84 11.32
N GLY A 121 13.39 -3.06 10.54
CA GLY A 121 13.07 -2.76 9.14
C GLY A 121 11.70 -2.11 8.99
N ALA A 122 10.91 -2.55 8.00
CA ALA A 122 9.56 -2.04 7.75
C ALA A 122 8.57 -2.31 8.91
N LEU A 123 8.86 -3.26 9.80
CA LEU A 123 8.03 -3.51 10.99
C LEU A 123 8.00 -2.31 11.96
N GLY A 124 8.95 -1.39 11.83
CA GLY A 124 8.86 -0.08 12.50
C GLY A 124 7.55 0.63 12.20
N ARG A 125 7.07 0.61 10.95
CA ARG A 125 5.76 1.17 10.58
C ARG A 125 4.60 0.46 11.28
N ASN A 126 4.69 -0.88 11.49
CA ASN A 126 3.69 -1.61 12.28
C ASN A 126 3.61 -1.11 13.73
N LEU A 127 4.76 -0.76 14.32
CA LEU A 127 4.80 -0.19 15.66
C LEU A 127 4.16 1.19 15.69
N ALA A 128 4.47 2.05 14.73
CA ALA A 128 3.88 3.38 14.62
C ALA A 128 2.36 3.32 14.44
N VAL A 129 1.85 2.46 13.54
CA VAL A 129 0.40 2.31 13.29
C VAL A 129 -0.34 1.80 14.53
N ARG A 130 0.27 0.91 15.32
CA ARG A 130 -0.32 0.47 16.60
C ARG A 130 -0.43 1.60 17.61
N GLN A 131 0.54 2.51 17.62
CA GLN A 131 0.57 3.67 18.54
C GLN A 131 -0.25 4.85 18.07
N ALA A 132 -0.58 4.94 16.79
CA ALA A 132 -1.49 5.93 16.26
C ALA A 132 -2.90 5.72 16.85
N ILE A 133 -3.55 6.82 17.22
CA ILE A 133 -4.95 6.83 17.70
C ILE A 133 -5.92 7.31 16.64
N THR A 134 -5.40 7.90 15.56
CA THR A 134 -6.16 8.43 14.44
C THR A 134 -6.67 7.32 13.51
N PRO A 135 -7.76 7.54 12.76
CA PRO A 135 -8.29 6.56 11.82
C PRO A 135 -7.38 6.30 10.62
N TYR A 136 -6.51 7.25 10.27
CA TYR A 136 -5.61 7.17 9.11
C TYR A 136 -4.16 7.37 9.53
N VAL A 137 -3.24 6.71 8.82
CA VAL A 137 -1.81 6.83 9.08
C VAL A 137 -1.08 7.04 7.76
N ALA A 138 -0.38 8.16 7.65
CA ALA A 138 0.49 8.47 6.53
C ALA A 138 1.92 7.99 6.83
N PHE A 139 2.55 7.34 5.87
CA PHE A 139 3.93 6.89 5.99
C PHE A 139 4.90 7.92 5.45
N SER A 140 6.00 8.08 6.15
CA SER A 140 7.19 8.81 5.72
C SER A 140 8.45 8.04 6.10
N ASP A 141 9.52 8.27 5.37
CA ASP A 141 10.87 7.91 5.78
C ASP A 141 11.57 9.15 6.36
N ASP A 142 12.76 8.99 6.88
CA ASP A 142 13.54 10.12 7.43
C ASP A 142 14.02 11.12 6.36
N ASP A 143 13.69 10.90 5.10
CA ASP A 143 13.99 11.73 3.94
C ASP A 143 12.76 12.00 3.05
N SER A 144 11.54 11.86 3.62
CA SER A 144 10.30 12.12 2.89
C SER A 144 9.26 12.83 3.75
N TRP A 145 8.40 13.65 3.12
CA TRP A 145 7.34 14.41 3.78
C TRP A 145 6.18 14.67 2.81
N TRP A 146 5.09 15.20 3.30
CA TRP A 146 3.87 15.47 2.54
C TRP A 146 3.78 16.93 2.11
N ALA A 147 3.14 17.18 0.97
CA ALA A 147 2.80 18.54 0.55
C ALA A 147 1.66 19.11 1.44
N PRO A 148 1.60 20.43 1.62
CA PRO A 148 0.49 21.09 2.34
C PRO A 148 -0.88 20.72 1.72
N GLY A 149 -1.86 20.35 2.56
CA GLY A 149 -3.19 19.94 2.14
C GLY A 149 -3.33 18.46 1.75
N ALA A 150 -2.22 17.75 1.52
CA ALA A 150 -2.26 16.34 1.07
C ALA A 150 -2.87 15.41 2.13
N LEU A 151 -2.58 15.63 3.40
CA LEU A 151 -3.06 14.77 4.49
C LEU A 151 -4.55 15.00 4.76
N ALA A 152 -5.02 16.24 4.69
CA ALA A 152 -6.45 16.58 4.81
C ALA A 152 -7.24 15.97 3.64
N THR A 153 -6.76 16.16 2.40
CA THR A 153 -7.37 15.55 1.22
C THR A 153 -7.42 14.02 1.32
N ALA A 154 -6.35 13.38 1.81
CA ALA A 154 -6.34 11.93 2.01
C ALA A 154 -7.40 11.50 3.02
N ALA A 155 -7.56 12.23 4.13
CA ALA A 155 -8.60 11.94 5.12
C ALA A 155 -10.01 12.08 4.54
N ASP A 156 -10.28 13.14 3.77
CA ASP A 156 -11.57 13.35 3.10
C ASP A 156 -11.90 12.19 2.13
N LEU A 157 -10.92 11.76 1.34
CA LEU A 157 -11.07 10.62 0.44
C LEU A 157 -11.37 9.32 1.19
N PHE A 158 -10.71 9.08 2.31
CA PHE A 158 -11.02 7.93 3.14
C PHE A 158 -12.43 8.01 3.76
N ASP A 159 -12.87 9.18 4.19
CA ASP A 159 -14.21 9.36 4.76
C ASP A 159 -15.29 9.14 3.69
N ALA A 160 -15.06 9.61 2.46
CA ALA A 160 -15.98 9.42 1.33
C ALA A 160 -16.00 7.98 0.78
N HIS A 161 -14.92 7.20 0.97
CA HIS A 161 -14.78 5.86 0.39
C HIS A 161 -14.53 4.79 1.47
N PRO A 162 -15.59 4.21 2.09
CA PRO A 162 -15.45 3.29 3.23
C PRO A 162 -14.66 2.00 2.96
N ARG A 163 -14.61 1.54 1.70
CA ARG A 163 -13.86 0.35 1.27
C ARG A 163 -12.38 0.68 0.98
N LEU A 164 -12.02 1.94 0.89
CA LEU A 164 -10.64 2.33 0.66
C LEU A 164 -9.75 1.96 1.85
N GLY A 165 -8.72 1.15 1.62
CA GLY A 165 -7.76 0.69 2.60
C GLY A 165 -6.41 1.39 2.51
N LEU A 166 -6.02 1.83 1.29
CA LEU A 166 -4.75 2.49 1.04
C LEU A 166 -4.85 3.50 -0.10
N LEU A 167 -4.22 4.65 0.09
CA LEU A 167 -3.94 5.65 -0.93
C LEU A 167 -2.44 5.66 -1.24
N ALA A 168 -2.09 5.52 -2.51
CA ALA A 168 -0.75 5.76 -3.03
C ALA A 168 -0.69 7.18 -3.61
N ALA A 169 0.27 7.96 -3.15
CA ALA A 169 0.46 9.34 -3.58
C ALA A 169 1.45 9.45 -4.75
N ARG A 170 1.36 10.55 -5.50
CA ARG A 170 2.41 10.97 -6.43
C ARG A 170 3.65 11.36 -5.64
N THR A 171 4.79 10.80 -6.01
CA THR A 171 6.05 11.07 -5.34
C THR A 171 6.91 11.97 -6.20
N LEU A 172 7.36 13.08 -5.62
CA LEU A 172 8.31 14.00 -6.24
C LEU A 172 9.68 13.81 -5.60
N VAL A 173 10.69 13.58 -6.44
CA VAL A 173 12.04 13.17 -6.00
C VAL A 173 13.04 14.31 -6.16
N GLY A 174 13.87 14.48 -5.16
CA GLY A 174 14.98 15.44 -5.16
C GLY A 174 14.54 16.91 -5.08
N PRO A 175 15.50 17.83 -5.04
CA PRO A 175 15.23 19.25 -5.02
C PRO A 175 14.58 19.76 -6.31
N GLU A 176 14.80 19.08 -7.44
CA GLU A 176 14.23 19.37 -8.76
C GLU A 176 12.76 18.94 -8.86
N GLN A 177 12.20 18.25 -7.85
CA GLN A 177 10.82 17.77 -7.81
C GLN A 177 10.45 16.90 -9.02
N SER A 178 11.38 16.05 -9.45
CA SER A 178 11.17 15.14 -10.58
C SER A 178 10.18 14.04 -10.20
N ASP A 179 9.35 13.59 -11.15
CA ASP A 179 8.46 12.46 -10.91
C ASP A 179 9.25 11.17 -10.61
N ASP A 180 8.87 10.44 -9.57
CA ASP A 180 9.35 9.08 -9.35
C ASP A 180 8.85 8.19 -10.50
N PRO A 181 9.69 7.34 -11.11
CA PRO A 181 9.27 6.45 -12.20
C PRO A 181 8.06 5.55 -11.86
N LEU A 182 7.83 5.26 -10.58
CA LEU A 182 6.67 4.50 -10.16
C LEU A 182 5.35 5.26 -10.38
N ASN A 183 5.36 6.60 -10.40
CA ASN A 183 4.15 7.39 -10.65
C ASN A 183 3.48 7.01 -11.97
N ALA A 184 4.26 6.90 -13.05
CA ALA A 184 3.76 6.46 -14.35
C ALA A 184 3.22 5.01 -14.30
N VAL A 185 3.93 4.11 -13.62
CA VAL A 185 3.49 2.71 -13.47
C VAL A 185 2.15 2.61 -12.72
N LEU A 186 1.94 3.46 -11.72
CA LEU A 186 0.69 3.48 -10.95
C LEU A 186 -0.45 4.14 -11.74
N ALA A 187 -0.17 5.22 -12.47
CA ALA A 187 -1.13 5.91 -13.32
C ALA A 187 -1.61 5.02 -14.48
N ASP A 188 -0.70 4.24 -15.07
CA ASP A 188 -0.96 3.32 -16.19
C ASP A 188 -1.40 1.91 -15.72
N SER A 189 -1.84 1.78 -14.47
CA SER A 189 -2.31 0.48 -13.95
C SER A 189 -3.38 -0.12 -14.87
N PRO A 190 -3.22 -1.37 -15.37
CA PRO A 190 -4.20 -2.01 -16.24
C PRO A 190 -5.42 -2.55 -15.50
N LEU A 191 -5.50 -2.33 -14.19
CA LEU A 191 -6.65 -2.76 -13.42
C LEU A 191 -7.91 -1.97 -13.80
N PRO A 192 -9.06 -2.64 -13.90
CA PRO A 192 -10.30 -1.96 -14.24
C PRO A 192 -10.65 -0.89 -13.18
N PRO A 193 -11.25 0.24 -13.60
CA PRO A 193 -11.76 1.23 -12.65
C PRO A 193 -12.78 0.62 -11.68
N GLU A 194 -12.76 1.09 -10.44
CA GLU A 194 -13.71 0.69 -9.40
C GLU A 194 -14.47 1.94 -8.95
N PRO A 195 -15.81 2.02 -9.18
CA PRO A 195 -16.59 3.26 -8.96
C PRO A 195 -16.59 3.75 -7.51
N ASP A 196 -16.32 2.86 -6.56
CA ASP A 196 -16.24 3.16 -5.13
C ASP A 196 -14.83 3.51 -4.63
N LEU A 197 -13.87 3.68 -5.55
CA LEU A 197 -12.51 4.14 -5.26
C LEU A 197 -12.23 5.51 -5.89
N PRO A 198 -11.43 6.37 -5.22
CA PRO A 198 -11.22 7.76 -5.64
C PRO A 198 -10.13 7.93 -6.72
N GLY A 199 -9.67 6.88 -7.34
CA GLY A 199 -8.56 6.97 -8.29
C GLY A 199 -8.26 5.66 -8.98
N ARG A 200 -7.05 5.55 -9.55
CA ARG A 200 -6.66 4.36 -10.29
C ARG A 200 -6.41 3.18 -9.34
N PRO A 201 -7.10 2.04 -9.52
CA PRO A 201 -6.82 0.85 -8.71
C PRO A 201 -5.40 0.34 -8.91
N VAL A 202 -4.71 0.01 -7.81
CA VAL A 202 -3.31 -0.44 -7.83
C VAL A 202 -3.10 -1.59 -6.86
N LEU A 203 -2.04 -2.40 -7.06
CA LEU A 203 -1.55 -3.40 -6.11
C LEU A 203 -0.06 -3.19 -5.80
N GLY A 204 0.33 -1.93 -5.65
CA GLY A 204 1.67 -1.49 -5.29
C GLY A 204 1.67 -0.02 -4.90
N PHE A 205 2.68 0.40 -4.17
CA PHE A 205 2.87 1.78 -3.70
C PHE A 205 4.30 1.97 -3.21
N LEU A 206 4.72 3.23 -2.98
CA LEU A 206 5.96 3.54 -2.26
C LEU A 206 5.69 3.62 -0.76
N GLY A 207 6.50 2.93 0.03
CA GLY A 207 6.36 2.90 1.49
C GLY A 207 6.51 4.25 2.18
N CYS A 208 7.10 5.25 1.52
CA CYS A 208 7.24 6.61 2.04
C CYS A 208 6.19 7.61 1.48
N ALA A 209 5.26 7.13 0.65
CA ALA A 209 4.26 7.94 -0.04
C ALA A 209 2.89 7.25 -0.08
N ALA A 210 2.49 6.70 1.05
CA ALA A 210 1.20 6.03 1.19
C ALA A 210 0.48 6.45 2.46
N VAL A 211 -0.84 6.55 2.38
CA VAL A 211 -1.71 6.71 3.55
C VAL A 211 -2.57 5.46 3.68
N VAL A 212 -2.70 4.94 4.89
CA VAL A 212 -3.46 3.72 5.14
C VAL A 212 -4.62 3.96 6.10
N ARG A 213 -5.74 3.30 5.86
CA ARG A 213 -6.78 3.17 6.87
C ARG A 213 -6.27 2.26 7.99
N ARG A 214 -6.10 2.81 9.19
CA ARG A 214 -5.49 2.12 10.33
C ARG A 214 -6.14 0.75 10.59
N ARG A 215 -7.48 0.65 10.58
CA ARG A 215 -8.19 -0.62 10.80
C ARG A 215 -7.89 -1.66 9.72
N ALA A 216 -7.75 -1.24 8.46
CA ALA A 216 -7.41 -2.13 7.35
C ALA A 216 -6.00 -2.69 7.51
N PHE A 217 -5.02 -1.82 7.77
CA PHE A 217 -3.63 -2.18 7.99
C PHE A 217 -3.46 -3.16 9.17
N LEU A 218 -4.08 -2.86 10.31
CA LEU A 218 -4.01 -3.72 11.49
C LEU A 218 -4.73 -5.06 11.27
N GLY A 219 -5.87 -5.05 10.56
CA GLY A 219 -6.66 -6.24 10.26
C GLY A 219 -5.93 -7.28 9.44
N VAL A 220 -5.03 -6.84 8.53
CA VAL A 220 -4.18 -7.76 7.74
C VAL A 220 -2.84 -8.07 8.42
N GLY A 221 -2.55 -7.45 9.57
CA GLY A 221 -1.32 -7.65 10.33
C GLY A 221 -0.16 -6.74 9.93
N GLY A 222 -0.37 -5.81 8.96
CA GLY A 222 0.62 -4.87 8.48
C GLY A 222 1.75 -5.51 7.68
N TYR A 223 2.94 -4.91 7.71
CA TYR A 223 4.12 -5.45 7.02
C TYR A 223 4.54 -6.79 7.61
N HIS A 224 4.85 -7.73 6.71
CA HIS A 224 5.12 -9.12 7.09
C HIS A 224 6.56 -9.33 7.58
N ARG A 225 6.72 -9.97 8.74
CA ARG A 225 8.01 -10.15 9.44
C ARG A 225 9.12 -10.85 8.63
N LEU A 226 8.79 -11.68 7.66
CA LEU A 226 9.79 -12.43 6.87
C LEU A 226 10.51 -11.55 5.84
N LEU A 227 9.90 -10.44 5.41
CA LEU A 227 10.45 -9.61 4.35
C LEU A 227 11.48 -8.60 4.86
N PHE A 228 11.33 -8.10 6.07
CA PHE A 228 12.18 -7.14 6.74
C PHE A 228 12.16 -5.75 6.10
N PHE A 229 12.75 -5.57 4.90
CA PHE A 229 12.81 -4.31 4.16
C PHE A 229 13.09 -4.57 2.67
N GLY A 230 12.47 -3.78 1.78
CA GLY A 230 12.60 -3.84 0.30
C GLY A 230 11.59 -4.78 -0.34
N ALA A 231 10.67 -4.22 -1.13
CA ALA A 231 9.55 -4.89 -1.81
C ALA A 231 8.52 -5.56 -0.86
N GLU A 232 8.44 -5.11 0.39
CA GLU A 232 7.42 -5.54 1.36
C GLU A 232 6.04 -4.93 1.07
N GLU A 233 5.99 -3.83 0.35
CA GLU A 233 4.78 -3.12 -0.04
C GLU A 233 3.86 -4.00 -0.89
N THR A 234 4.44 -4.78 -1.79
CA THR A 234 3.68 -5.70 -2.66
C THR A 234 2.89 -6.71 -1.85
N LEU A 235 3.50 -7.31 -0.83
CA LEU A 235 2.80 -8.28 0.02
C LEU A 235 1.68 -7.63 0.82
N LEU A 236 1.91 -6.43 1.36
CA LEU A 236 0.88 -5.68 2.08
C LEU A 236 -0.30 -5.31 1.15
N ALA A 237 0.00 -4.86 -0.09
CA ALA A 237 -1.03 -4.57 -1.08
C ALA A 237 -1.87 -5.80 -1.40
N TYR A 238 -1.25 -6.95 -1.57
CA TYR A 238 -1.94 -8.22 -1.80
C TYR A 238 -2.82 -8.62 -0.61
N ASP A 239 -2.33 -8.46 0.60
CA ASP A 239 -3.07 -8.81 1.82
C ASP A 239 -4.28 -7.88 2.03
N LEU A 240 -4.13 -6.59 1.76
CA LEU A 240 -5.24 -5.63 1.79
C LEU A 240 -6.32 -5.99 0.75
N ALA A 241 -5.92 -6.22 -0.50
CA ALA A 241 -6.85 -6.60 -1.57
C ALA A 241 -7.54 -7.94 -1.27
N ALA A 242 -6.80 -8.94 -0.76
CA ALA A 242 -7.37 -10.24 -0.35
C ALA A 242 -8.37 -10.13 0.80
N ALA A 243 -8.25 -9.10 1.63
CA ALA A 243 -9.21 -8.77 2.70
C ALA A 243 -10.37 -7.88 2.22
N GLY A 244 -10.50 -7.62 0.91
CA GLY A 244 -11.57 -6.82 0.31
C GLY A 244 -11.36 -5.30 0.37
N TRP A 245 -10.20 -4.83 0.79
CA TRP A 245 -9.88 -3.40 0.78
C TRP A 245 -9.45 -2.94 -0.61
N GLY A 246 -9.92 -1.76 -1.00
CA GLY A 246 -9.46 -1.06 -2.20
C GLY A 246 -8.13 -0.33 -1.97
N LEU A 247 -7.31 -0.30 -3.00
CA LEU A 247 -6.09 0.49 -3.06
C LEU A 247 -6.15 1.38 -4.29
N ALA A 248 -5.90 2.67 -4.12
CA ALA A 248 -5.99 3.65 -5.22
C ALA A 248 -4.75 4.54 -5.29
N TYR A 249 -4.29 4.80 -6.51
CA TYR A 249 -3.33 5.86 -6.79
C TYR A 249 -4.09 7.15 -7.07
N VAL A 250 -3.72 8.21 -6.35
CA VAL A 250 -4.33 9.54 -6.45
C VAL A 250 -3.23 10.57 -6.68
N PRO A 251 -3.00 11.03 -7.92
CA PRO A 251 -1.90 11.94 -8.26
C PRO A 251 -2.04 13.34 -7.65
N ALA A 252 -3.23 13.72 -7.18
CA ALA A 252 -3.45 14.96 -6.46
C ALA A 252 -2.83 14.95 -5.05
N LEU A 253 -2.60 13.77 -4.47
CA LEU A 253 -1.84 13.63 -3.23
C LEU A 253 -0.35 13.65 -3.55
N ILE A 254 0.39 14.59 -3.00
CA ILE A 254 1.82 14.75 -3.26
C ILE A 254 2.63 14.43 -2.01
N ALA A 255 3.62 13.56 -2.18
CA ALA A 255 4.68 13.30 -1.22
C ALA A 255 6.03 13.67 -1.84
N HIS A 256 6.92 14.22 -1.02
CA HIS A 256 8.30 14.56 -1.42
C HIS A 256 9.25 13.51 -0.88
N HIS A 257 10.23 13.10 -1.69
CA HIS A 257 11.25 12.12 -1.31
C HIS A 257 12.63 12.62 -1.74
N HIS A 258 13.50 12.85 -0.78
CA HIS A 258 14.88 13.32 -1.01
C HIS A 258 15.89 12.25 -0.61
N PRO A 259 15.99 11.15 -1.37
CA PRO A 259 16.89 10.05 -1.04
C PRO A 259 18.34 10.52 -1.06
N ALA A 260 19.13 10.03 -0.09
CA ALA A 260 20.56 10.22 -0.15
C ALA A 260 21.14 9.56 -1.40
N ALA A 261 22.02 10.26 -2.07
CA ALA A 261 22.74 9.73 -3.23
C ALA A 261 23.57 8.48 -2.84
N GLY A 262 23.57 7.47 -3.69
CA GLY A 262 24.44 6.31 -3.55
C GLY A 262 23.70 4.98 -3.66
N HIS A 263 24.43 4.01 -4.21
CA HIS A 263 23.97 2.62 -4.30
C HIS A 263 24.03 1.94 -2.93
N ARG A 264 22.94 1.30 -2.50
CA ARG A 264 22.92 0.50 -1.27
C ARG A 264 23.34 -0.94 -1.63
N PRO A 265 24.55 -1.39 -1.24
CA PRO A 265 24.99 -2.76 -1.53
C PRO A 265 23.98 -3.80 -1.06
N GLY A 266 23.76 -4.82 -1.89
CA GLY A 266 22.84 -5.91 -1.55
C GLY A 266 21.34 -5.61 -1.69
N ARG A 267 20.91 -4.38 -2.01
CA ARG A 267 19.49 -4.03 -2.18
C ARG A 267 18.80 -4.92 -3.22
N THR A 268 19.46 -5.13 -4.37
CA THR A 268 18.92 -5.97 -5.45
C THR A 268 18.63 -7.41 -4.99
N SER A 269 19.56 -8.02 -4.24
CA SER A 269 19.37 -9.38 -3.72
C SER A 269 18.24 -9.45 -2.70
N VAL A 270 18.09 -8.42 -1.86
CA VAL A 270 17.00 -8.34 -0.87
C VAL A 270 15.65 -8.21 -1.57
N VAL A 271 15.52 -7.34 -2.55
CA VAL A 271 14.29 -7.15 -3.33
C VAL A 271 13.90 -8.44 -4.07
N ARG A 272 14.84 -9.07 -4.79
CA ARG A 272 14.62 -10.36 -5.47
C ARG A 272 14.18 -11.46 -4.50
N ARG A 273 14.84 -11.56 -3.34
CA ARG A 273 14.47 -12.51 -2.27
C ARG A 273 13.04 -12.28 -1.80
N ASN A 274 12.69 -11.03 -1.51
CA ASN A 274 11.39 -10.67 -0.97
C ASN A 274 10.27 -10.89 -2.00
N ALA A 275 10.52 -10.60 -3.27
CA ALA A 275 9.59 -10.91 -4.36
C ALA A 275 9.30 -12.42 -4.41
N LEU A 276 10.35 -13.26 -4.37
CA LEU A 276 10.16 -14.72 -4.36
C LEU A 276 9.44 -15.21 -3.09
N LEU A 277 9.73 -14.64 -1.92
CA LEU A 277 9.02 -14.96 -0.68
C LEU A 277 7.55 -14.54 -0.73
N THR A 278 7.22 -13.42 -1.38
CA THR A 278 5.84 -12.98 -1.63
C THR A 278 5.10 -13.99 -2.49
N ASP A 279 5.73 -14.52 -3.53
CA ASP A 279 5.16 -15.60 -4.35
C ASP A 279 4.86 -16.85 -3.52
N TRP A 280 5.81 -17.30 -2.72
CA TRP A 280 5.62 -18.45 -1.83
C TRP A 280 4.54 -18.22 -0.77
N LEU A 281 4.41 -17.02 -0.28
CA LEU A 281 3.40 -16.66 0.72
C LEU A 281 1.99 -16.56 0.13
N ARG A 282 1.83 -16.08 -1.13
CA ARG A 282 0.53 -15.64 -1.64
C ARG A 282 0.14 -16.21 -3.01
N ARG A 283 1.09 -16.44 -3.92
CA ARG A 283 0.76 -16.85 -5.29
C ARG A 283 0.50 -18.36 -5.39
N PRO A 284 -0.21 -18.84 -6.45
CA PRO A 284 -0.35 -20.27 -6.71
C PRO A 284 1.00 -20.99 -6.76
N LEU A 285 1.04 -22.26 -6.28
CA LEU A 285 2.29 -23.04 -6.24
C LEU A 285 3.03 -23.11 -7.59
N PRO A 286 2.35 -23.34 -8.74
CA PRO A 286 3.05 -23.35 -10.03
C PRO A 286 3.76 -22.03 -10.36
N VAL A 287 3.21 -20.88 -9.89
CA VAL A 287 3.83 -19.57 -10.07
C VAL A 287 5.09 -19.46 -9.20
N ALA A 288 4.98 -19.80 -7.92
CA ALA A 288 6.11 -19.76 -6.98
C ALA A 288 7.25 -20.68 -7.43
N LEU A 289 6.93 -21.89 -7.90
CA LEU A 289 7.91 -22.84 -8.43
C LEU A 289 8.59 -22.32 -9.71
N ARG A 290 7.82 -21.76 -10.65
CA ARG A 290 8.36 -21.17 -11.88
C ARG A 290 9.31 -20.02 -11.59
N HIS A 291 8.95 -19.12 -10.67
CA HIS A 291 9.80 -17.98 -10.28
C HIS A 291 11.04 -18.44 -9.51
N THR A 292 10.93 -19.51 -8.72
CA THR A 292 12.10 -20.14 -8.07
C THR A 292 13.05 -20.72 -9.13
N ALA A 293 12.54 -21.47 -10.10
CA ALA A 293 13.36 -22.03 -11.17
C ALA A 293 14.04 -20.94 -12.02
N ARG A 294 13.30 -19.84 -12.30
CA ARG A 294 13.89 -18.68 -12.98
C ARG A 294 15.03 -18.05 -12.18
N LEU A 295 14.81 -17.79 -10.88
CA LEU A 295 15.87 -17.21 -10.04
C LEU A 295 17.06 -18.15 -9.89
N ALA A 296 16.84 -19.46 -9.88
CA ALA A 296 17.91 -20.46 -9.87
C ALA A 296 18.71 -20.45 -11.18
N ALA A 297 18.06 -20.31 -12.33
CA ALA A 297 18.74 -20.14 -13.62
C ALA A 297 19.55 -18.84 -13.67
N GLU A 298 18.99 -17.71 -13.21
CA GLU A 298 19.69 -16.44 -13.10
C GLU A 298 20.92 -16.56 -12.19
N ALA A 299 20.82 -17.31 -11.07
CA ALA A 299 21.95 -17.58 -10.18
C ALA A 299 23.03 -18.44 -10.84
N ALA A 300 22.64 -19.45 -11.66
CA ALA A 300 23.57 -20.27 -12.42
C ALA A 300 24.31 -19.48 -13.52
N HIS A 301 23.67 -18.44 -14.06
CA HIS A 301 24.27 -17.50 -15.01
C HIS A 301 25.03 -16.34 -14.33
N ALA A 302 25.28 -16.44 -13.03
CA ALA A 302 26.00 -15.45 -12.22
C ALA A 302 25.40 -14.03 -12.25
N GLU A 303 24.08 -13.91 -12.47
CA GLU A 303 23.40 -12.63 -12.42
C GLU A 303 23.56 -11.95 -11.06
N PRO A 304 23.86 -10.63 -11.02
CA PRO A 304 24.15 -9.94 -9.78
C PRO A 304 23.06 -10.10 -8.72
N GLY A 305 23.44 -10.61 -7.54
CA GLY A 305 22.56 -10.78 -6.39
C GLY A 305 21.59 -11.96 -6.45
N ALA A 306 21.50 -12.71 -7.58
CA ALA A 306 20.55 -13.81 -7.74
C ALA A 306 20.84 -14.98 -6.79
N ALA A 307 22.10 -15.42 -6.68
CA ALA A 307 22.51 -16.50 -5.79
C ALA A 307 22.23 -16.15 -4.29
N ALA A 308 22.54 -14.91 -3.90
CA ALA A 308 22.25 -14.45 -2.53
C ALA A 308 20.75 -14.35 -2.26
N ALA A 309 19.95 -13.90 -3.23
CA ALA A 309 18.50 -13.85 -3.14
C ALA A 309 17.90 -15.25 -3.00
N LEU A 310 18.30 -16.19 -3.87
CA LEU A 310 17.81 -17.57 -3.83
C LEU A 310 18.13 -18.24 -2.49
N ARG A 311 19.40 -18.20 -2.06
CA ARG A 311 19.80 -18.74 -0.76
C ARG A 311 19.00 -18.12 0.39
N GLY A 312 18.85 -16.79 0.38
CA GLY A 312 18.10 -16.08 1.40
C GLY A 312 16.60 -16.44 1.43
N ALA A 313 16.01 -16.76 0.27
CA ALA A 313 14.64 -17.23 0.16
C ALA A 313 14.50 -18.68 0.64
N LEU A 314 15.40 -19.58 0.23
CA LEU A 314 15.36 -21.01 0.64
C LEU A 314 15.47 -21.17 2.14
N VAL A 315 16.36 -20.42 2.82
CA VAL A 315 16.48 -20.42 4.29
C VAL A 315 15.16 -20.04 4.97
N ARG A 316 14.37 -19.17 4.36
CA ARG A 316 13.09 -18.68 4.89
C ARG A 316 11.87 -19.48 4.39
N LEU A 317 12.07 -20.36 3.45
CA LEU A 317 10.99 -21.11 2.80
C LEU A 317 10.13 -21.93 3.78
N PRO A 318 10.66 -22.66 4.77
CA PRO A 318 9.82 -23.36 5.74
C PRO A 318 8.88 -22.41 6.49
N ALA A 319 9.39 -21.24 6.90
CA ALA A 319 8.58 -20.23 7.57
C ALA A 319 7.56 -19.56 6.63
N ALA A 320 7.84 -19.43 5.34
CA ALA A 320 6.91 -18.93 4.33
C ALA A 320 5.80 -19.96 4.08
N LEU A 321 6.13 -21.24 3.95
CA LEU A 321 5.15 -22.32 3.77
C LEU A 321 4.19 -22.41 4.96
N ALA A 322 4.71 -22.33 6.20
CA ALA A 322 3.89 -22.34 7.42
C ALA A 322 2.92 -21.14 7.51
N ARG A 323 3.18 -20.05 6.76
CA ARG A 323 2.36 -18.82 6.75
C ARG A 323 1.71 -18.56 5.39
N ARG A 324 1.72 -19.58 4.55
CA ARG A 324 1.15 -19.50 3.22
C ARG A 324 -0.36 -19.29 3.29
N ARG A 325 -0.84 -18.27 2.57
CA ARG A 325 -2.27 -17.97 2.34
C ARG A 325 -2.43 -17.56 0.89
N PRO A 326 -2.78 -18.48 -0.02
CA PRO A 326 -2.96 -18.15 -1.44
C PRO A 326 -3.97 -17.04 -1.63
N LEU A 327 -3.73 -16.20 -2.63
CA LEU A 327 -4.65 -15.13 -3.00
C LEU A 327 -6.00 -15.69 -3.45
N PRO A 328 -7.11 -15.03 -3.13
CA PRO A 328 -8.40 -15.29 -3.76
C PRO A 328 -8.29 -15.14 -5.29
N PRO A 329 -9.06 -15.93 -6.07
CA PRO A 329 -8.99 -15.92 -7.53
C PRO A 329 -9.12 -14.51 -8.17
N PRO A 330 -10.00 -13.61 -7.71
CA PRO A 330 -10.09 -12.26 -8.27
C PRO A 330 -8.80 -11.45 -8.08
N VAL A 331 -8.17 -11.52 -6.89
CA VAL A 331 -6.93 -10.80 -6.62
C VAL A 331 -5.76 -11.40 -7.41
N GLU A 332 -5.69 -12.73 -7.51
CA GLU A 332 -4.69 -13.40 -8.36
C GLU A 332 -4.86 -12.99 -9.83
N HIS A 333 -6.09 -12.85 -10.32
CA HIS A 333 -6.37 -12.34 -11.67
C HIS A 333 -5.81 -10.91 -11.85
N SER A 334 -6.08 -10.00 -10.91
CA SER A 334 -5.55 -8.65 -10.92
C SER A 334 -4.01 -8.62 -10.95
N VAL A 335 -3.35 -9.50 -10.18
CA VAL A 335 -1.88 -9.60 -10.20
C VAL A 335 -1.38 -10.04 -11.57
N ARG A 336 -2.06 -10.98 -12.24
CA ARG A 336 -1.71 -11.43 -13.59
C ARG A 336 -1.88 -10.33 -14.64
N LEU A 337 -2.91 -9.50 -14.52
CA LEU A 337 -3.09 -8.32 -15.39
C LEU A 337 -1.91 -7.37 -15.27
N LEU A 338 -1.49 -7.05 -14.04
CA LEU A 338 -0.30 -6.21 -13.78
C LEU A 338 0.99 -6.81 -14.35
N GLU A 339 1.19 -8.13 -14.22
CA GLU A 339 2.35 -8.82 -14.80
C GLU A 339 2.34 -8.79 -16.34
N ALA A 340 1.17 -8.94 -16.95
CA ALA A 340 1.03 -8.85 -18.39
C ALA A 340 1.33 -7.44 -18.93
N GLY A 341 0.80 -6.40 -18.28
CA GLY A 341 1.06 -5.00 -18.63
C GLY A 341 2.56 -4.65 -18.59
N ARG A 342 3.27 -5.06 -17.53
CA ARG A 342 4.73 -4.84 -17.42
C ARG A 342 5.53 -5.48 -18.55
N ARG A 343 5.12 -6.67 -19.02
CA ARG A 343 5.80 -7.37 -20.14
C ARG A 343 5.62 -6.64 -21.47
N THR A 344 4.47 -6.02 -21.68
CA THR A 344 4.16 -5.26 -22.90
C THR A 344 5.00 -3.98 -22.93
N THR A 345 5.10 -3.26 -21.82
CA THR A 345 5.90 -2.03 -21.71
C THR A 345 7.39 -2.32 -21.93
N VAL A 346 7.96 -3.38 -21.34
CA VAL A 346 9.36 -3.76 -21.54
C VAL A 346 9.64 -4.20 -22.99
N LYS A 347 8.71 -4.91 -23.64
CA LYS A 347 8.85 -5.28 -25.06
C LYS A 347 8.77 -4.06 -25.98
N GLY A 348 7.87 -3.10 -25.68
CA GLY A 348 7.75 -1.84 -26.42
C GLY A 348 9.02 -1.00 -26.32
N ALA A 349 9.59 -0.84 -25.11
CA ALA A 349 10.82 -0.10 -24.89
C ALA A 349 12.02 -0.72 -25.64
N ARG A 350 12.14 -2.06 -25.69
CA ARG A 350 13.17 -2.75 -26.47
C ARG A 350 12.95 -2.61 -27.99
N ALA A 351 11.72 -2.52 -28.45
CA ALA A 351 11.39 -2.35 -29.86
C ALA A 351 11.65 -0.91 -30.37
N THR A 352 11.61 0.08 -29.47
CA THR A 352 11.83 1.50 -29.78
C THR A 352 13.28 1.97 -29.51
N GLY A 353 14.19 1.09 -29.11
CA GLY A 353 15.63 1.41 -28.92
C GLY A 353 15.93 2.36 -27.75
N TYR A 354 14.98 2.57 -26.84
CA TYR A 354 15.18 3.35 -25.62
C TYR A 354 15.64 2.40 -24.51
N GLU A 355 16.96 2.19 -24.41
CA GLU A 355 17.58 1.63 -23.20
C GLU A 355 17.87 2.80 -22.24
N ALA A 356 17.19 2.80 -21.10
CA ALA A 356 17.46 3.69 -19.98
C ALA A 356 18.23 2.93 -18.87
#